data_119d7193714027788a076ccbce8d1141
#
_entry.id   119d7193714027788a076ccbce8d1141
#
_cell.length_a   1.000
_cell.length_b   1.000
_cell.length_c   1.000
_cell.angle_alpha   90.00
_cell.angle_beta   90.00
_cell.angle_gamma   90.00
#
_symmetry.space_group_name_H-M   'P 1'
#
loop_
_entity.id
_entity.type
_entity.pdbx_description
1 polymer ?
#
loop_
_entity_poly.entity_id
_entity_poly.type
_entity_poly.pdbx_seq_one_letter_code
_entity_poly.pdbx_strand_id
1 'polypeptide(L)'
;MALFTTLYSGSSGNCALILHEGKYLLIDMGKSCRTTLNALRSLGLAVSDCEGILITHEHSDHVSGLDTFFKHYSVPVYGCADTLDTLYSRGTIPPALDAIAMDGRTEDIGTFRVSSFPTSHDVPCCGYR
;
A
#
# COMPACT_ATOMS: atom_id res chain seq x y z
N MET A 1 -0.75 -20.70 3.69
CA MET A 1 -1.42 -20.19 2.49
C MET A 1 -1.85 -18.74 2.69
N ALA A 2 -1.59 -17.88 1.71
CA ALA A 2 -1.98 -16.46 1.81
C ALA A 2 -3.47 -16.28 1.49
N LEU A 3 -4.13 -15.37 2.21
CA LEU A 3 -5.52 -15.03 2.01
C LEU A 3 -5.63 -13.59 1.50
N PHE A 4 -6.22 -13.41 0.32
CA PHE A 4 -6.48 -12.10 -0.27
C PHE A 4 -7.87 -11.61 0.13
N THR A 5 -7.97 -10.37 0.56
CA THR A 5 -9.24 -9.75 0.96
C THR A 5 -9.28 -8.30 0.50
N THR A 6 -10.39 -7.89 -0.08
CA THR A 6 -10.64 -6.48 -0.39
C THR A 6 -11.26 -5.82 0.84
N LEU A 7 -10.64 -4.76 1.37
CA LEU A 7 -11.21 -3.99 2.47
C LEU A 7 -12.31 -3.06 1.98
N TYR A 8 -12.07 -2.38 0.87
CA TYR A 8 -13.05 -1.54 0.18
C TYR A 8 -12.59 -1.33 -1.26
N SER A 9 -13.53 -1.02 -2.15
CA SER A 9 -13.25 -0.83 -3.57
C SER A 9 -14.23 0.15 -4.18
N GLY A 10 -13.92 0.64 -5.38
CA GLY A 10 -14.77 1.54 -6.15
C GLY A 10 -14.11 2.88 -6.43
N SER A 11 -14.88 3.79 -7.03
CA SER A 11 -14.37 5.12 -7.40
C SER A 11 -14.14 6.02 -6.19
N SER A 12 -14.70 5.70 -5.02
CA SER A 12 -14.52 6.48 -3.80
C SER A 12 -13.31 6.03 -2.97
N GLY A 13 -12.67 4.93 -3.33
CA GLY A 13 -11.47 4.45 -2.67
C GLY A 13 -11.24 2.96 -2.81
N ASN A 14 -9.97 2.56 -2.85
CA ASN A 14 -9.56 1.17 -3.03
C ASN A 14 -8.52 0.79 -1.98
N CYS A 15 -8.68 -0.40 -1.41
CA CYS A 15 -7.70 -1.00 -0.52
C CYS A 15 -7.94 -2.50 -0.45
N ALA A 16 -6.87 -3.26 -0.50
CA ALA A 16 -6.92 -4.71 -0.34
C ALA A 16 -5.80 -5.14 0.60
N LEU A 17 -5.85 -6.37 1.06
CA LEU A 17 -4.76 -6.94 1.84
C LEU A 17 -4.52 -8.40 1.50
N ILE A 18 -3.29 -8.85 1.75
CA ILE A 18 -2.91 -10.25 1.69
C ILE A 18 -2.42 -10.63 3.07
N LEU A 19 -3.06 -11.66 3.65
CA LEU A 19 -2.79 -12.12 5.00
C LEU A 19 -2.12 -13.50 4.97
N HIS A 20 -1.05 -13.66 5.75
CA HIS A 20 -0.36 -14.95 5.91
C HIS A 20 0.27 -15.02 7.29
N GLU A 21 -0.11 -16.04 8.05
CA GLU A 21 0.44 -16.32 9.40
C GLU A 21 0.39 -15.11 10.34
N GLY A 22 -0.72 -14.38 10.32
CA GLY A 22 -0.93 -13.23 11.19
C GLY A 22 -0.27 -11.94 10.74
N LYS A 23 0.49 -11.97 9.65
CA LYS A 23 1.13 -10.80 9.05
C LYS A 23 0.47 -10.47 7.73
N TYR A 24 0.49 -9.19 7.31
CA TYR A 24 -0.20 -8.80 6.09
C TYR A 24 0.51 -7.66 5.36
N LEU A 25 0.20 -7.57 4.06
CA LEU A 25 0.54 -6.42 3.22
C LEU A 25 -0.75 -5.69 2.86
N LEU A 26 -0.71 -4.37 2.86
CA LEU A 26 -1.80 -3.56 2.31
C LEU A 26 -1.48 -3.21 0.85
N ILE A 27 -2.53 -3.14 0.04
CA ILE A 27 -2.42 -2.71 -1.36
C ILE A 27 -3.31 -1.47 -1.50
N ASP A 28 -2.68 -0.31 -1.63
CA ASP A 28 -3.31 1.00 -1.66
C ASP A 28 -4.01 1.36 -0.34
N MET A 29 -4.41 2.61 -0.20
CA MET A 29 -5.18 3.12 0.94
C MET A 29 -5.99 4.31 0.43
N GLY A 30 -7.07 4.03 -0.27
CA GLY A 30 -7.83 5.03 -1.01
C GLY A 30 -8.89 5.78 -0.23
N LYS A 31 -9.17 5.36 1.01
CA LYS A 31 -10.07 6.09 1.92
C LYS A 31 -9.30 6.58 3.12
N SER A 32 -9.96 7.30 4.02
CA SER A 32 -9.30 7.89 5.18
C SER A 32 -8.58 6.83 6.01
N CYS A 33 -7.57 7.29 6.73
CA CYS A 33 -6.85 6.45 7.70
C CYS A 33 -7.81 5.82 8.71
N ARG A 34 -8.77 6.59 9.22
CA ARG A 34 -9.77 6.10 10.16
C ARG A 34 -10.58 4.94 9.59
N THR A 35 -11.09 5.10 8.35
CA THR A 35 -11.86 4.05 7.68
C THR A 35 -11.04 2.78 7.52
N THR A 36 -9.78 2.93 7.11
CA THR A 36 -8.87 1.80 6.93
C THR A 36 -8.57 1.09 8.25
N LEU A 37 -8.27 1.85 9.30
CA LEU A 37 -7.99 1.28 10.62
C LEU A 37 -9.21 0.55 11.18
N ASN A 38 -10.41 1.10 10.99
CA ASN A 38 -11.64 0.44 11.43
C ASN A 38 -11.86 -0.88 10.69
N ALA A 39 -11.61 -0.92 9.39
CA ALA A 39 -11.72 -2.13 8.59
C ALA A 39 -10.72 -3.20 9.07
N LEU A 40 -9.48 -2.82 9.33
CA LEU A 40 -8.46 -3.73 9.85
C LEU A 40 -8.84 -4.27 11.23
N ARG A 41 -9.34 -3.39 12.10
CA ARG A 41 -9.75 -3.78 13.46
C ARG A 41 -10.91 -4.77 13.41
N SER A 42 -11.86 -4.59 12.49
CA SER A 42 -12.98 -5.53 12.35
C SER A 42 -12.52 -6.92 11.89
N LEU A 43 -11.35 -7.03 11.29
CA LEU A 43 -10.74 -8.31 10.93
C LEU A 43 -9.79 -8.84 12.02
N GLY A 44 -9.68 -8.14 13.15
CA GLY A 44 -8.78 -8.53 14.23
C GLY A 44 -7.30 -8.26 13.94
N LEU A 45 -7.00 -7.34 13.03
CA LEU A 45 -5.62 -7.03 12.62
C LEU A 45 -5.12 -5.73 13.23
N ALA A 46 -3.85 -5.71 13.62
CA ALA A 46 -3.17 -4.53 14.16
C ALA A 46 -2.19 -3.97 13.13
N VAL A 47 -1.90 -2.66 13.20
CA VAL A 47 -0.92 -2.03 12.32
C VAL A 47 0.47 -2.64 12.52
N SER A 48 0.80 -3.06 13.74
CA SER A 48 2.09 -3.71 14.03
C SER A 48 2.32 -5.00 13.25
N ASP A 49 1.26 -5.61 12.71
CA ASP A 49 1.36 -6.82 11.89
C ASP A 49 1.47 -6.52 10.40
N CYS A 50 1.43 -5.24 10.01
CA CYS A 50 1.58 -4.82 8.62
C CYS A 50 3.05 -4.80 8.22
N GLU A 51 3.41 -5.64 7.25
CA GLU A 51 4.79 -5.75 6.78
C GLU A 51 5.14 -4.71 5.72
N GLY A 52 4.15 -4.13 5.06
CA GLY A 52 4.38 -3.13 4.04
C GLY A 52 3.11 -2.69 3.35
N ILE A 53 3.21 -1.59 2.62
CA ILE A 53 2.12 -1.05 1.80
C ILE A 53 2.58 -0.99 0.36
N LEU A 54 1.83 -1.64 -0.53
CA LEU A 54 2.09 -1.64 -1.97
C LEU A 54 1.18 -0.60 -2.63
N ILE A 55 1.76 0.28 -3.44
CA ILE A 55 1.01 1.34 -4.13
C ILE A 55 0.93 1.00 -5.61
N THR A 56 -0.29 0.96 -6.15
CA THR A 56 -0.48 0.69 -7.58
C THR A 56 -0.33 1.96 -8.42
N HIS A 57 -0.90 3.07 -7.95
CA HIS A 57 -0.72 4.37 -8.61
C HIS A 57 -1.13 5.51 -7.66
N GLU A 58 -0.82 6.76 -8.03
CA GLU A 58 -0.95 7.93 -7.15
C GLU A 58 -2.31 8.62 -7.15
N HIS A 59 -3.33 8.07 -7.81
CA HIS A 59 -4.67 8.66 -7.81
C HIS A 59 -5.28 8.63 -6.42
N SER A 60 -6.12 9.63 -6.10
CA SER A 60 -6.65 9.81 -4.74
C SER A 60 -7.45 8.60 -4.25
N ASP A 61 -8.17 7.90 -5.13
CA ASP A 61 -8.91 6.70 -4.77
C ASP A 61 -8.02 5.51 -4.43
N HIS A 62 -6.70 5.68 -4.47
CA HIS A 62 -5.70 4.68 -4.07
C HIS A 62 -4.76 5.13 -2.96
N VAL A 63 -4.66 6.45 -2.68
CA VAL A 63 -3.65 6.96 -1.75
C VAL A 63 -4.17 7.97 -0.73
N SER A 64 -5.46 8.32 -0.74
CA SER A 64 -5.95 9.45 0.06
C SER A 64 -5.77 9.27 1.57
N GLY A 65 -5.65 8.05 2.07
CA GLY A 65 -5.45 7.79 3.50
C GLY A 65 -3.99 7.80 3.95
N LEU A 66 -3.04 7.78 3.02
CA LEU A 66 -1.62 7.60 3.34
C LEU A 66 -1.02 8.77 4.13
N ASP A 67 -1.38 10.00 3.79
CA ASP A 67 -0.83 11.18 4.44
C ASP A 67 -1.05 11.13 5.97
N THR A 68 -2.28 10.91 6.38
CA THR A 68 -2.61 10.80 7.81
C THR A 68 -1.99 9.54 8.41
N PHE A 69 -2.02 8.43 7.69
CA PHE A 69 -1.45 7.16 8.18
C PHE A 69 0.03 7.32 8.53
N PHE A 70 0.82 7.93 7.65
CA PHE A 70 2.26 8.10 7.87
C PHE A 70 2.61 9.15 8.91
N LYS A 71 1.66 9.95 9.36
CA LYS A 71 1.84 10.84 10.52
C LYS A 71 1.86 10.06 11.83
N HIS A 72 1.25 8.88 11.86
CA HIS A 72 1.08 8.08 13.07
C HIS A 72 1.86 6.77 13.05
N TYR A 73 2.16 6.23 11.88
CA TYR A 73 2.76 4.90 11.74
C TYR A 73 3.91 4.92 10.75
N SER A 74 4.93 4.09 11.03
CA SER A 74 6.07 3.89 10.15
C SER A 74 6.01 2.48 9.57
N VAL A 75 5.54 2.34 8.33
CA VAL A 75 5.46 1.07 7.62
C VAL A 75 6.13 1.26 6.26
N PRO A 76 7.02 0.36 5.82
CA PRO A 76 7.66 0.52 4.52
C PRO A 76 6.65 0.59 3.39
N VAL A 77 6.91 1.44 2.41
CA VAL A 77 6.04 1.61 1.25
C VAL A 77 6.79 1.21 -0.03
N TYR A 78 6.08 0.53 -0.92
CA TYR A 78 6.64 -0.03 -2.15
C TYR A 78 5.78 0.41 -3.33
N GLY A 79 6.41 0.84 -4.41
CA GLY A 79 5.69 1.26 -5.61
C GLY A 79 6.66 1.54 -6.73
N CYS A 80 6.18 1.91 -7.92
CA CYS A 80 7.11 2.33 -8.96
C CYS A 80 7.70 3.70 -8.62
N ALA A 81 8.93 3.94 -9.13
CA ALA A 81 9.71 5.12 -8.78
C ALA A 81 8.95 6.42 -9.02
N ASP A 82 8.29 6.54 -10.18
CA ASP A 82 7.55 7.76 -10.52
C ASP A 82 6.39 8.02 -9.56
N THR A 83 5.68 6.97 -9.16
CA THR A 83 4.59 7.07 -8.18
C THR A 83 5.12 7.53 -6.83
N LEU A 84 6.22 6.92 -6.36
CA LEU A 84 6.82 7.29 -5.09
C LEU A 84 7.34 8.73 -5.12
N ASP A 85 7.98 9.16 -6.22
CA ASP A 85 8.46 10.53 -6.37
C ASP A 85 7.31 11.55 -6.30
N THR A 86 6.19 11.24 -6.94
CA THR A 86 4.99 12.08 -6.90
C THR A 86 4.47 12.20 -5.47
N LEU A 87 4.40 11.11 -4.74
CA LEU A 87 3.93 11.11 -3.35
C LEU A 87 4.89 11.86 -2.42
N TYR A 88 6.21 11.75 -2.64
CA TYR A 88 7.20 12.56 -1.92
C TYR A 88 6.98 14.04 -2.19
N SER A 89 6.81 14.42 -3.45
CA SER A 89 6.61 15.82 -3.85
C SER A 89 5.36 16.43 -3.22
N ARG A 90 4.33 15.63 -3.03
CA ARG A 90 3.08 16.06 -2.38
C ARG A 90 3.16 16.09 -0.85
N GLY A 91 4.24 15.59 -0.27
CA GLY A 91 4.38 15.46 1.18
C GLY A 91 3.60 14.28 1.76
N THR A 92 3.08 13.38 0.94
CA THR A 92 2.34 12.20 1.39
C THR A 92 3.26 11.20 2.07
N ILE A 93 4.48 11.02 1.54
CA ILE A 93 5.49 10.14 2.11
C ILE A 93 6.53 10.98 2.84
N PRO A 94 6.73 10.79 4.17
CA PRO A 94 7.80 11.50 4.89
C PRO A 94 9.18 11.13 4.39
N PRO A 95 10.14 12.07 4.38
CA PRO A 95 11.50 11.78 3.89
C PRO A 95 12.23 10.66 4.65
N ALA A 96 11.88 10.45 5.93
CA ALA A 96 12.52 9.42 6.76
C ALA A 96 11.90 8.03 6.60
N LEU A 97 10.81 7.89 5.84
CA LEU A 97 10.15 6.62 5.65
C LEU A 97 10.88 5.78 4.60
N ASP A 98 10.95 4.46 4.84
CA ASP A 98 11.49 3.53 3.86
C ASP A 98 10.53 3.41 2.67
N ALA A 99 10.95 3.90 1.51
CA ALA A 99 10.18 3.82 0.28
C ALA A 99 11.05 3.13 -0.78
N ILE A 100 10.59 2.00 -1.27
CA ILE A 100 11.37 1.12 -2.13
C ILE A 100 10.74 1.06 -3.53
N ALA A 101 11.51 1.47 -4.55
CA ALA A 101 11.06 1.38 -5.94
C ALA A 101 11.05 -0.07 -6.40
N MET A 102 9.93 -0.49 -6.94
CA MET A 102 9.68 -1.89 -7.32
C MET A 102 9.70 -2.14 -8.84
N ASP A 103 10.06 -1.14 -9.65
CA ASP A 103 9.99 -1.24 -11.11
C ASP A 103 10.77 -2.48 -11.61
N GLY A 104 10.04 -3.48 -12.13
CA GLY A 104 10.63 -4.70 -12.67
C GLY A 104 11.37 -5.56 -11.65
N ARG A 105 11.12 -5.37 -10.36
CA ARG A 105 11.84 -6.06 -9.29
C ARG A 105 10.98 -7.05 -8.56
N THR A 106 11.65 -8.00 -7.91
CA THR A 106 11.05 -8.91 -6.93
C THR A 106 11.70 -8.62 -5.58
N GLU A 107 10.89 -8.43 -4.55
CA GLU A 107 11.36 -8.14 -3.18
C GLU A 107 10.75 -9.14 -2.21
N ASP A 108 11.54 -9.51 -1.21
CA ASP A 108 11.02 -10.25 -0.06
C ASP A 108 10.59 -9.25 1.00
N ILE A 109 9.31 -9.28 1.37
CA ILE A 109 8.72 -8.37 2.35
C ILE A 109 8.13 -9.22 3.46
N GLY A 110 8.85 -9.34 4.58
CA GLY A 110 8.49 -10.29 5.62
C GLY A 110 8.46 -11.70 5.08
N THR A 111 7.33 -12.40 5.21
CA THR A 111 7.15 -13.75 4.67
C THR A 111 6.63 -13.75 3.23
N PHE A 112 6.46 -12.58 2.63
CA PHE A 112 5.91 -12.45 1.28
C PHE A 112 7.02 -12.23 0.26
N ARG A 113 6.85 -12.82 -0.93
CA ARG A 113 7.68 -12.50 -2.09
C ARG A 113 6.81 -11.79 -3.11
N VAL A 114 7.16 -10.56 -3.44
CA VAL A 114 6.34 -9.67 -4.27
C VAL A 114 7.11 -9.29 -5.51
N SER A 115 6.49 -9.49 -6.68
CA SER A 115 7.01 -9.04 -7.97
C SER A 115 6.12 -7.94 -8.52
N SER A 116 6.73 -6.93 -9.12
CA SER A 116 6.00 -5.87 -9.80
C SER A 116 6.04 -6.07 -11.31
N PHE A 117 5.03 -5.56 -11.99
CA PHE A 117 4.97 -5.54 -13.45
C PHE A 117 4.24 -4.27 -13.91
N PRO A 118 4.58 -3.73 -15.10
CA PRO A 118 3.92 -2.52 -15.59
C PRO A 118 2.48 -2.82 -16.00
N THR A 119 1.61 -1.82 -15.85
CA THR A 119 0.22 -1.89 -16.30
C THR A 119 -0.05 -0.77 -17.30
N SER A 120 -1.07 -0.94 -18.14
CA SER A 120 -1.43 0.04 -19.16
C SER A 120 -2.38 1.08 -18.58
N HIS A 121 -1.84 2.24 -18.23
CA HIS A 121 -2.60 3.39 -17.74
C HIS A 121 -1.98 4.68 -18.27
N ASP A 122 -2.73 5.78 -18.18
CA ASP A 122 -2.25 7.11 -18.60
C ASP A 122 -1.11 7.61 -17.73
N VAL A 123 -1.00 7.13 -16.50
CA VAL A 123 0.09 7.43 -15.56
C VAL A 123 0.82 6.15 -15.21
N PRO A 124 2.10 6.23 -14.78
CA PRO A 124 2.82 5.04 -14.35
C PRO A 124 2.09 4.31 -13.21
N CYS A 125 1.90 3.01 -13.38
CA CYS A 125 1.25 2.14 -12.42
C CYS A 125 2.02 0.85 -12.27
N CYS A 126 1.91 0.19 -11.11
CA CYS A 126 2.48 -1.12 -10.88
C CYS A 126 1.38 -2.14 -10.57
N GLY A 127 1.51 -3.34 -11.17
CA GLY A 127 0.80 -4.51 -10.70
C GLY A 127 1.74 -5.34 -9.81
N TYR A 128 1.19 -6.22 -8.98
CA TYR A 128 1.97 -7.03 -8.05
C TYR A 128 1.53 -8.49 -8.03
N ARG A 129 2.46 -9.35 -7.67
CA ARG A 129 2.22 -10.78 -7.49
C ARG A 129 2.78 -11.25 -6.16
#